data_741d0f223a58b44c4919f8ba00cffbb9
#
_entry.id   741d0f223a58b44c4919f8ba00cffbb9
#
_cell.length_a   1.000
_cell.length_b   1.000
_cell.length_c   1.000
_cell.angle_alpha   90.00
_cell.angle_beta   90.00
_cell.angle_gamma   90.00
#
_symmetry.space_group_name_H-M   'P 1'
#
loop_
_entity.id
_entity.type
_entity.pdbx_description
1 polymer ?
#
loop_
_entity_poly.entity_id
_entity_poly.type
_entity_poly.pdbx_seq_one_letter_code
_entity_poly.pdbx_strand_id
1 'polypeptide(L)'
;MRALRTLLLSTLLAAGSAGAADPESAPLPHSDPAVTRAIARVYPSLVQIHVLSTHTEGGRERKSGATGSGAIISAEGHVITNHHVVGRATSIRVILPTREELEATLVGTDPLSDIAVIQLDLSKRPKGSAALPVAVFGPSEAVRVGDTVLAMGCPLALSQAVTRGIVANVDLRVPRPIELEGENVGSVVKWIGHDAQIFPGNSGGPLVNLDGEIIGINELVMGLGAAIPSDLAHAVAQQLIAKKTVERAWTGMTFQPLLKESPPTMTGVLVSGVLPGTPAAAAGVQPGDRIIEVEQKPVTVRFDTQLPAFTNDLLQQTPGKPLALKLVRGTKTLALTLSPAPRDASRAREREFKEWGMTGRRITRVEAIELQRLDTRGVLVGTLRPGGPADKAVPALRRDDVIISVAGKPVDSPDALSKATSEIVKTAKAPVLTMVAYERGAEKLLTVVEVGIRAPQEPPQEARRGWLPVATQVLSPKLATALGYKGRKGARVTQILPDGDASALRIGDVVTK
;
A
#
# COMPACT_ATOMS: atom_id res chain seq x y z
N MET A 1 -68.13 0.45 -10.98
CA MET A 1 -69.24 1.12 -11.72
C MET A 1 -68.60 1.94 -12.82
N ARG A 2 -68.84 1.46 -14.06
CA ARG A 2 -69.22 2.14 -15.29
C ARG A 2 -68.34 3.34 -15.70
N ALA A 3 -67.45 3.26 -16.71
CA ALA A 3 -67.69 3.16 -18.18
C ALA A 3 -68.26 4.45 -18.79
N LEU A 4 -67.48 5.06 -19.72
CA LEU A 4 -67.93 5.70 -20.97
C LEU A 4 -66.63 6.16 -21.67
N ARG A 5 -66.14 5.56 -22.73
CA ARG A 5 -66.45 5.40 -24.15
C ARG A 5 -66.62 6.72 -24.94
N THR A 6 -65.63 7.02 -25.76
CA THR A 6 -65.63 7.29 -27.21
C THR A 6 -66.32 8.56 -27.72
N LEU A 7 -65.57 9.43 -28.42
CA LEU A 7 -65.97 9.85 -29.76
C LEU A 7 -64.77 10.30 -30.64
N LEU A 8 -64.64 9.68 -31.80
CA LEU A 8 -63.80 10.09 -32.93
C LEU A 8 -64.34 11.39 -33.54
N LEU A 9 -63.46 12.27 -33.99
CA LEU A 9 -63.76 13.10 -35.18
C LEU A 9 -62.49 13.31 -35.99
N SER A 10 -62.49 12.70 -37.17
CA SER A 10 -61.53 12.86 -38.23
C SER A 10 -61.74 14.18 -38.96
N THR A 11 -60.70 14.99 -39.05
CA THR A 11 -60.58 16.02 -40.10
C THR A 11 -59.24 15.90 -40.79
N LEU A 12 -59.26 15.42 -42.02
CA LEU A 12 -58.18 15.53 -42.96
C LEU A 12 -58.00 17.01 -43.34
N LEU A 13 -56.80 17.54 -43.17
CA LEU A 13 -56.34 18.68 -43.94
C LEU A 13 -54.96 18.37 -44.49
N ALA A 14 -54.88 18.27 -45.81
CA ALA A 14 -53.64 18.23 -46.53
C ALA A 14 -52.94 19.59 -46.42
N ALA A 15 -51.73 19.60 -45.93
CA ALA A 15 -50.83 20.75 -46.04
C ALA A 15 -49.44 20.22 -46.36
N GLY A 16 -48.87 20.83 -47.34
CA GLY A 16 -47.69 20.55 -48.11
C GLY A 16 -46.47 20.00 -47.38
N SER A 17 -45.79 19.13 -48.08
CA SER A 17 -44.43 18.67 -47.78
C SER A 17 -43.42 19.85 -47.82
N ALA A 18 -43.28 20.56 -46.73
CA ALA A 18 -42.02 21.24 -46.44
C ALA A 18 -41.08 20.16 -45.93
N GLY A 19 -40.02 19.85 -46.65
CA GLY A 19 -38.97 18.94 -46.21
C GLY A 19 -38.45 19.41 -44.85
N ALA A 20 -38.83 18.67 -43.80
CA ALA A 20 -38.11 18.71 -42.55
C ALA A 20 -36.72 18.19 -42.87
N ALA A 21 -35.73 19.09 -42.97
CA ALA A 21 -34.36 18.70 -42.83
C ALA A 21 -34.28 17.87 -41.55
N ASP A 22 -33.80 16.63 -41.66
CA ASP A 22 -33.35 15.86 -40.49
C ASP A 22 -32.57 16.84 -39.63
N PRO A 23 -32.86 16.93 -38.32
CA PRO A 23 -31.96 17.61 -37.44
C PRO A 23 -30.66 16.81 -37.50
N GLU A 24 -29.77 17.26 -38.38
CA GLU A 24 -28.39 16.85 -38.46
C GLU A 24 -27.95 16.81 -36.98
N SER A 25 -27.69 15.60 -36.51
CA SER A 25 -27.34 15.36 -35.11
C SER A 25 -26.22 16.33 -34.79
N ALA A 26 -26.54 17.37 -33.99
CA ALA A 26 -25.53 18.31 -33.55
C ALA A 26 -24.41 17.44 -32.97
N PRO A 27 -23.16 17.58 -33.44
CA PRO A 27 -22.07 16.76 -32.93
C PRO A 27 -22.12 16.90 -31.43
N LEU A 28 -22.17 15.77 -30.71
CA LEU A 28 -22.09 15.75 -29.26
C LEU A 28 -20.98 16.71 -28.86
N PRO A 29 -21.18 17.58 -27.83
CA PRO A 29 -20.18 18.56 -27.46
C PRO A 29 -18.87 17.80 -27.25
N HIS A 30 -17.92 18.04 -28.13
CA HIS A 30 -16.58 17.49 -28.02
C HIS A 30 -16.06 17.83 -26.63
N SER A 31 -15.33 16.90 -26.03
CA SER A 31 -14.62 17.14 -24.77
C SER A 31 -13.93 18.50 -24.83
N ASP A 32 -13.99 19.24 -23.72
CA ASP A 32 -13.30 20.52 -23.54
C ASP A 32 -11.90 20.46 -24.19
N PRO A 33 -11.58 21.36 -25.15
CA PRO A 33 -10.29 21.31 -25.85
C PRO A 33 -9.08 21.34 -24.91
N ALA A 34 -9.20 21.99 -23.75
CA ALA A 34 -8.14 22.00 -22.72
C ALA A 34 -7.94 20.59 -22.13
N VAL A 35 -9.04 19.91 -21.80
CA VAL A 35 -8.99 18.53 -21.29
C VAL A 35 -8.37 17.60 -22.36
N THR A 36 -8.79 17.72 -23.62
CA THR A 36 -8.23 16.90 -24.71
C THR A 36 -6.72 17.11 -24.88
N ARG A 37 -6.25 18.37 -24.82
CA ARG A 37 -4.82 18.68 -24.91
C ARG A 37 -4.04 18.14 -23.71
N ALA A 38 -4.57 18.31 -22.48
CA ALA A 38 -3.93 17.82 -21.28
C ALA A 38 -3.78 16.29 -21.30
N ILE A 39 -4.83 15.57 -21.71
CA ILE A 39 -4.80 14.11 -21.90
C ILE A 39 -3.73 13.73 -22.94
N ALA A 40 -3.75 14.34 -24.10
CA ALA A 40 -2.81 14.03 -25.19
C ALA A 40 -1.34 14.23 -24.77
N ARG A 41 -1.06 15.18 -23.88
CA ARG A 41 0.28 15.47 -23.37
C ARG A 41 0.79 14.42 -22.39
N VAL A 42 -0.06 13.94 -21.48
CA VAL A 42 0.36 13.06 -20.37
C VAL A 42 0.10 11.59 -20.65
N TYR A 43 -1.00 11.27 -21.33
CA TYR A 43 -1.42 9.89 -21.58
C TYR A 43 -0.32 8.98 -22.18
N PRO A 44 0.55 9.45 -23.10
CA PRO A 44 1.63 8.62 -23.62
C PRO A 44 2.67 8.19 -22.56
N SER A 45 2.84 8.96 -21.48
CA SER A 45 3.77 8.66 -20.39
C SER A 45 3.15 7.84 -19.26
N LEU A 46 1.82 7.67 -19.25
CA LEU A 46 1.09 6.89 -18.24
C LEU A 46 1.34 5.40 -18.46
N VAL A 47 1.83 4.71 -17.44
CA VAL A 47 2.13 3.29 -17.51
C VAL A 47 1.35 2.48 -16.48
N GLN A 48 1.10 1.22 -16.86
CA GLN A 48 0.55 0.22 -15.96
C GLN A 48 1.69 -0.58 -15.33
N ILE A 49 1.61 -0.79 -14.03
CA ILE A 49 2.63 -1.51 -13.26
C ILE A 49 2.03 -2.79 -12.70
N HIS A 50 2.64 -3.92 -13.00
CA HIS A 50 2.33 -5.23 -12.44
C HIS A 50 3.47 -5.64 -11.52
N VAL A 51 3.15 -6.01 -10.31
CA VAL A 51 4.13 -6.45 -9.33
C VAL A 51 3.81 -7.84 -8.79
N LEU A 52 4.86 -8.58 -8.51
CA LEU A 52 4.81 -9.75 -7.64
C LEU A 52 5.51 -9.35 -6.35
N SER A 53 4.77 -9.32 -5.26
CA SER A 53 5.27 -8.93 -3.95
C SER A 53 5.28 -10.11 -2.98
N THR A 54 6.13 -10.04 -1.96
CA THR A 54 6.14 -10.99 -0.85
C THR A 54 5.61 -10.30 0.40
N HIS A 55 4.60 -10.86 1.02
CA HIS A 55 4.05 -10.42 2.31
C HIS A 55 4.07 -11.57 3.33
N THR A 56 3.97 -11.24 4.60
CA THR A 56 3.99 -12.21 5.70
C THR A 56 2.60 -12.38 6.28
N GLU A 57 2.11 -13.62 6.30
CA GLU A 57 0.80 -13.96 6.85
C GLU A 57 0.81 -15.36 7.44
N GLY A 58 0.22 -15.51 8.64
CA GLY A 58 0.10 -16.83 9.28
C GLY A 58 1.43 -17.57 9.44
N GLY A 59 2.49 -16.86 9.83
CA GLY A 59 3.83 -17.44 10.04
C GLY A 59 4.55 -17.88 8.76
N ARG A 60 4.15 -17.36 7.60
CA ARG A 60 4.72 -17.70 6.28
C ARG A 60 4.92 -16.46 5.42
N GLU A 61 5.89 -16.53 4.52
CA GLU A 61 5.96 -15.63 3.37
C GLU A 61 5.03 -16.15 2.27
N ARG A 62 4.19 -15.26 1.75
CA ARG A 62 3.29 -15.50 0.64
C ARG A 62 3.58 -14.54 -0.50
N LYS A 63 3.43 -15.01 -1.72
CA LYS A 63 3.51 -14.17 -2.91
C LYS A 63 2.11 -13.74 -3.31
N SER A 64 1.95 -12.46 -3.63
CA SER A 64 0.72 -11.89 -4.18
C SER A 64 1.04 -11.00 -5.37
N GLY A 65 0.15 -11.00 -6.35
CA GLY A 65 0.18 -10.04 -7.45
C GLY A 65 -0.60 -8.79 -7.05
N ALA A 66 -0.08 -7.63 -7.43
CA ALA A 66 -0.76 -6.35 -7.33
C ALA A 66 -0.53 -5.54 -8.60
N THR A 67 -1.36 -4.53 -8.80
CA THR A 67 -1.25 -3.62 -9.94
C THR A 67 -1.37 -2.18 -9.48
N GLY A 68 -0.69 -1.30 -10.17
CA GLY A 68 -0.73 0.13 -9.96
C GLY A 68 -0.46 0.88 -11.25
N SER A 69 -0.27 2.15 -11.12
CA SER A 69 0.03 3.09 -12.20
C SER A 69 1.36 3.80 -11.95
N GLY A 70 1.87 4.43 -12.97
CA GLY A 70 3.03 5.31 -12.87
C GLY A 70 3.09 6.26 -14.05
N ALA A 71 4.02 7.21 -13.96
CA ALA A 71 4.34 8.11 -15.07
C ALA A 71 5.82 8.06 -15.39
N ILE A 72 6.17 7.99 -16.67
CA ILE A 72 7.56 8.10 -17.15
C ILE A 72 8.02 9.53 -16.94
N ILE A 73 9.10 9.72 -16.19
CA ILE A 73 9.62 11.04 -15.80
C ILE A 73 11.01 11.35 -16.37
N SER A 74 11.60 10.42 -17.10
CA SER A 74 12.87 10.68 -17.81
C SER A 74 13.02 9.82 -19.06
N ALA A 75 13.83 10.27 -20.00
CA ALA A 75 14.15 9.56 -21.25
C ALA A 75 14.93 8.26 -21.00
N GLU A 76 15.64 8.17 -19.87
CA GLU A 76 16.36 6.98 -19.43
C GLU A 76 15.42 5.88 -18.93
N GLY A 77 14.12 6.18 -18.79
CA GLY A 77 13.10 5.21 -18.38
C GLY A 77 12.84 5.17 -16.89
N HIS A 78 13.09 6.25 -16.16
CA HIS A 78 12.61 6.36 -14.79
C HIS A 78 11.10 6.56 -14.77
N VAL A 79 10.42 5.80 -13.93
CA VAL A 79 8.96 5.89 -13.70
C VAL A 79 8.73 6.21 -12.24
N ILE A 80 7.94 7.25 -11.97
CA ILE A 80 7.45 7.55 -10.63
C ILE A 80 6.17 6.77 -10.34
N THR A 81 6.04 6.28 -9.11
CA THR A 81 4.86 5.56 -8.61
C THR A 81 4.81 5.67 -7.09
N ASN A 82 3.86 4.99 -6.44
CA ASN A 82 3.82 4.92 -4.98
C ASN A 82 4.74 3.83 -4.41
N HIS A 83 5.23 4.08 -3.17
CA HIS A 83 5.96 3.07 -2.39
C HIS A 83 5.13 1.81 -2.17
N HIS A 84 3.86 1.94 -1.74
CA HIS A 84 3.00 0.79 -1.46
C HIS A 84 2.73 -0.08 -2.69
N VAL A 85 2.92 0.44 -3.91
CA VAL A 85 2.80 -0.35 -5.16
C VAL A 85 4.02 -1.24 -5.37
N VAL A 86 5.25 -0.73 -5.20
CA VAL A 86 6.49 -1.40 -5.63
C VAL A 86 7.49 -1.68 -4.50
N GLY A 87 7.30 -1.13 -3.31
CA GLY A 87 8.31 -1.17 -2.22
C GLY A 87 8.71 -2.58 -1.77
N ARG A 88 7.82 -3.56 -1.93
CA ARG A 88 8.06 -4.98 -1.60
C ARG A 88 8.07 -5.89 -2.81
N ALA A 89 8.12 -5.32 -4.02
CA ALA A 89 8.10 -6.09 -5.23
C ALA A 89 9.36 -6.98 -5.35
N THR A 90 9.15 -8.23 -5.72
CA THR A 90 10.19 -9.18 -6.10
C THR A 90 10.36 -9.25 -7.62
N SER A 91 9.33 -8.81 -8.36
CA SER A 91 9.34 -8.67 -9.80
C SER A 91 8.42 -7.51 -10.19
N ILE A 92 8.87 -6.68 -11.11
CA ILE A 92 8.11 -5.53 -11.60
C ILE A 92 8.07 -5.63 -13.13
N ARG A 93 6.88 -5.55 -13.70
CA ARG A 93 6.63 -5.48 -15.14
C ARG A 93 5.78 -4.25 -15.41
N VAL A 94 6.16 -3.52 -16.44
CA VAL A 94 5.50 -2.27 -16.84
C VAL A 94 4.97 -2.43 -18.26
N ILE A 95 3.72 -2.03 -18.45
CA ILE A 95 3.05 -2.02 -19.75
C ILE A 95 2.87 -0.57 -20.18
N LEU A 96 3.47 -0.22 -21.33
CA LEU A 96 3.34 1.09 -21.94
C LEU A 96 1.99 1.25 -22.65
N PRO A 97 1.54 2.49 -22.97
CA PRO A 97 0.36 2.73 -23.77
C PRO A 97 0.37 2.04 -25.14
N THR A 98 1.56 1.84 -25.69
CA THR A 98 1.80 1.09 -26.93
C THR A 98 1.58 -0.42 -26.79
N ARG A 99 1.27 -0.91 -25.58
CA ARG A 99 1.24 -2.33 -25.18
C ARG A 99 2.59 -3.02 -25.16
N GLU A 100 3.67 -2.28 -25.26
CA GLU A 100 5.00 -2.80 -25.04
C GLU A 100 5.18 -3.17 -23.55
N GLU A 101 5.62 -4.39 -23.28
CA GLU A 101 5.90 -4.88 -21.94
C GLU A 101 7.41 -4.81 -21.65
N LEU A 102 7.77 -4.17 -20.56
CA LEU A 102 9.15 -4.01 -20.12
C LEU A 102 9.31 -4.51 -18.69
N GLU A 103 10.41 -5.17 -18.40
CA GLU A 103 10.83 -5.42 -17.04
C GLU A 103 11.33 -4.12 -16.40
N ALA A 104 11.20 -4.01 -15.08
CA ALA A 104 11.71 -2.86 -14.36
C ALA A 104 12.35 -3.29 -13.04
N THR A 105 13.26 -2.45 -12.56
CA THR A 105 13.91 -2.61 -11.26
C THR A 105 13.59 -1.44 -10.35
N LEU A 106 13.49 -1.70 -9.04
CA LEU A 106 13.31 -0.65 -8.05
C LEU A 106 14.60 0.17 -7.93
N VAL A 107 14.53 1.47 -8.22
CA VAL A 107 15.64 2.41 -7.99
C VAL A 107 15.74 2.75 -6.51
N GLY A 108 14.60 3.09 -5.90
CA GLY A 108 14.50 3.41 -4.49
C GLY A 108 13.07 3.82 -4.12
N THR A 109 12.86 3.99 -2.81
CA THR A 109 11.53 4.27 -2.28
C THR A 109 11.61 5.05 -0.96
N ASP A 110 10.60 5.87 -0.68
CA ASP A 110 10.42 6.59 0.58
C ASP A 110 9.01 6.35 1.14
N PRO A 111 8.85 5.46 2.11
CA PRO A 111 7.55 5.19 2.72
C PRO A 111 6.88 6.43 3.32
N LEU A 112 7.66 7.37 3.89
CA LEU A 112 7.12 8.54 4.56
C LEU A 112 6.37 9.49 3.61
N SER A 113 6.77 9.54 2.35
CA SER A 113 6.06 10.28 1.30
C SER A 113 5.23 9.39 0.39
N ASP A 114 5.28 8.07 0.56
CA ASP A 114 4.69 7.07 -0.33
C ASP A 114 5.14 7.19 -1.80
N ILE A 115 6.34 7.66 -2.05
CA ILE A 115 6.92 7.77 -3.40
C ILE A 115 7.97 6.69 -3.64
N ALA A 116 7.95 6.16 -4.84
CA ALA A 116 8.98 5.26 -5.36
C ALA A 116 9.36 5.62 -6.79
N VAL A 117 10.57 5.25 -7.17
CA VAL A 117 11.05 5.31 -8.56
C VAL A 117 11.51 3.93 -8.99
N ILE A 118 11.07 3.51 -10.17
CA ILE A 118 11.51 2.29 -10.84
C ILE A 118 12.21 2.65 -12.14
N GLN A 119 13.11 1.79 -12.60
CA GLN A 119 13.88 1.93 -13.84
C GLN A 119 13.44 0.85 -14.83
N LEU A 120 12.96 1.26 -16.00
CA LEU A 120 12.63 0.35 -17.10
C LEU A 120 13.91 -0.26 -17.70
N ASP A 121 13.87 -1.55 -18.00
CA ASP A 121 14.93 -2.21 -18.76
C ASP A 121 14.74 -1.93 -20.26
N LEU A 122 15.42 -0.89 -20.73
CA LEU A 122 15.36 -0.47 -22.14
C LEU A 122 16.24 -1.33 -23.06
N SER A 123 17.09 -2.20 -22.51
CA SER A 123 18.04 -3.01 -23.29
C SER A 123 17.33 -4.01 -24.21
N LYS A 124 16.12 -4.41 -23.85
CA LYS A 124 15.27 -5.37 -24.57
C LYS A 124 14.37 -4.71 -25.61
N ARG A 125 14.36 -3.39 -25.72
CA ARG A 125 13.55 -2.69 -26.72
C ARG A 125 14.09 -2.92 -28.12
N PRO A 126 13.24 -3.10 -29.13
CA PRO A 126 13.66 -3.20 -30.53
C PRO A 126 14.50 -1.99 -30.94
N LYS A 127 15.55 -2.21 -31.74
CA LYS A 127 16.34 -1.09 -32.31
C LYS A 127 15.43 -0.21 -33.16
N GLY A 128 15.50 1.10 -32.95
CA GLY A 128 14.66 2.08 -33.65
C GLY A 128 13.30 2.33 -33.00
N SER A 129 13.03 1.78 -31.82
CA SER A 129 11.85 2.17 -31.02
C SER A 129 11.83 3.68 -30.79
N ALA A 130 10.61 4.27 -30.81
CA ALA A 130 10.44 5.69 -30.50
C ALA A 130 10.97 6.03 -29.09
N ALA A 131 11.43 7.27 -28.92
CA ALA A 131 11.82 7.77 -27.61
C ALA A 131 10.65 7.65 -26.63
N LEU A 132 10.97 7.42 -25.35
CA LEU A 132 9.96 7.37 -24.29
C LEU A 132 9.34 8.76 -24.12
N PRO A 133 7.99 8.86 -24.07
CA PRO A 133 7.33 10.11 -23.71
C PRO A 133 7.57 10.40 -22.24
N VAL A 134 7.91 11.65 -21.92
CA VAL A 134 8.23 12.10 -20.56
C VAL A 134 7.17 13.06 -20.08
N ALA A 135 6.59 12.80 -18.91
CA ALA A 135 5.66 13.70 -18.25
C ALA A 135 6.41 14.88 -17.59
N VAL A 136 5.74 16.02 -17.53
CA VAL A 136 6.29 17.26 -16.94
C VAL A 136 5.57 17.53 -15.62
N PHE A 137 6.33 17.92 -14.60
CA PHE A 137 5.80 18.36 -13.33
C PHE A 137 5.44 19.86 -13.36
N GLY A 138 4.27 20.18 -12.87
CA GLY A 138 3.84 21.55 -12.59
C GLY A 138 3.92 21.84 -11.08
N PRO A 139 3.89 23.12 -10.68
CA PRO A 139 4.03 23.53 -9.29
C PRO A 139 2.75 23.26 -8.48
N SER A 140 2.82 22.34 -7.52
CA SER A 140 1.69 22.04 -6.65
C SER A 140 1.36 23.16 -5.65
N GLU A 141 2.31 24.04 -5.34
CA GLU A 141 2.07 25.21 -4.50
C GLU A 141 1.13 26.25 -5.16
N ALA A 142 1.03 26.24 -6.49
CA ALA A 142 0.12 27.11 -7.24
C ALA A 142 -1.33 26.63 -7.24
N VAL A 143 -1.59 25.38 -6.89
CA VAL A 143 -2.90 24.73 -6.93
C VAL A 143 -3.87 25.38 -5.93
N ARG A 144 -5.11 25.60 -6.39
CA ARG A 144 -6.18 26.21 -5.57
C ARG A 144 -7.44 25.34 -5.60
N VAL A 145 -8.23 25.46 -4.53
CA VAL A 145 -9.57 24.86 -4.48
C VAL A 145 -10.42 25.39 -5.64
N GLY A 146 -11.06 24.47 -6.36
CA GLY A 146 -11.85 24.75 -7.56
C GLY A 146 -11.10 24.54 -8.88
N ASP A 147 -9.79 24.39 -8.87
CA ASP A 147 -9.02 24.08 -10.08
C ASP A 147 -9.48 22.75 -10.68
N THR A 148 -9.68 22.73 -11.99
CA THR A 148 -10.01 21.49 -12.71
C THR A 148 -8.78 20.57 -12.76
N VAL A 149 -8.99 19.29 -12.42
CA VAL A 149 -7.95 18.27 -12.43
C VAL A 149 -8.40 17.00 -13.15
N LEU A 150 -7.43 16.27 -13.65
CA LEU A 150 -7.61 14.98 -14.30
C LEU A 150 -6.81 13.94 -13.49
N ALA A 151 -7.50 12.99 -12.88
CA ALA A 151 -6.86 11.85 -12.26
C ALA A 151 -6.68 10.75 -13.32
N MET A 152 -5.44 10.33 -13.55
CA MET A 152 -5.10 9.35 -14.57
C MET A 152 -4.52 8.09 -13.92
N GLY A 153 -4.81 6.93 -14.53
CA GLY A 153 -4.29 5.66 -14.03
C GLY A 153 -4.77 4.48 -14.85
N CYS A 154 -4.47 3.28 -14.37
CA CYS A 154 -4.82 2.01 -15.02
C CYS A 154 -5.67 1.15 -14.05
N PRO A 155 -6.94 1.50 -13.81
CA PRO A 155 -7.78 0.83 -12.84
C PRO A 155 -7.96 -0.65 -13.19
N LEU A 156 -7.87 -1.51 -12.16
CA LEU A 156 -8.08 -2.96 -12.26
C LEU A 156 -7.21 -3.66 -13.33
N ALA A 157 -6.11 -3.05 -13.72
CA ALA A 157 -5.24 -3.54 -14.80
C ALA A 157 -5.93 -3.72 -16.17
N LEU A 158 -7.08 -3.09 -16.41
CA LEU A 158 -7.84 -3.27 -17.65
C LEU A 158 -7.37 -2.35 -18.77
N SER A 159 -7.30 -1.06 -18.51
CA SER A 159 -6.87 -0.04 -19.48
C SER A 159 -6.57 1.27 -18.78
N GLN A 160 -5.89 2.18 -19.48
CA GLN A 160 -5.72 3.54 -19.00
C GLN A 160 -7.08 4.24 -18.92
N ALA A 161 -7.28 4.96 -17.82
CA ALA A 161 -8.50 5.72 -17.56
C ALA A 161 -8.15 7.14 -17.12
N VAL A 162 -9.05 8.06 -17.44
CA VAL A 162 -8.98 9.47 -17.04
C VAL A 162 -10.33 9.84 -16.44
N THR A 163 -10.30 10.40 -15.25
CA THR A 163 -11.47 10.97 -14.61
C THR A 163 -11.24 12.46 -14.36
N ARG A 164 -12.29 13.27 -14.56
CA ARG A 164 -12.24 14.72 -14.36
C ARG A 164 -12.91 15.07 -13.05
N GLY A 165 -12.34 16.04 -12.34
CA GLY A 165 -12.88 16.63 -11.13
C GLY A 165 -12.29 17.98 -10.87
N ILE A 166 -12.42 18.45 -9.62
CA ILE A 166 -11.82 19.67 -9.12
C ILE A 166 -11.00 19.40 -7.86
N VAL A 167 -10.06 20.27 -7.58
CA VAL A 167 -9.42 20.34 -6.26
C VAL A 167 -10.46 20.75 -5.23
N ALA A 168 -10.71 19.87 -4.28
CA ALA A 168 -11.67 20.10 -3.19
C ALA A 168 -10.98 20.61 -1.91
N ASN A 169 -9.70 20.26 -1.71
CA ASN A 169 -8.93 20.63 -0.54
C ASN A 169 -7.43 20.60 -0.85
N VAL A 170 -6.70 21.68 -0.54
CA VAL A 170 -5.23 21.74 -0.70
C VAL A 170 -4.47 21.39 0.58
N ASP A 171 -5.18 21.01 1.64
CA ASP A 171 -4.66 20.70 2.97
C ASP A 171 -5.38 19.50 3.58
N LEU A 172 -5.65 18.49 2.73
CA LEU A 172 -6.34 17.28 3.16
C LEU A 172 -5.46 16.48 4.11
N ARG A 173 -6.06 16.05 5.22
CA ARG A 173 -5.38 15.31 6.26
C ARG A 173 -6.02 13.98 6.53
N VAL A 174 -5.16 13.00 6.72
CA VAL A 174 -5.57 11.70 7.24
C VAL A 174 -5.63 11.79 8.77
N PRO A 175 -6.77 11.46 9.42
CA PRO A 175 -6.90 11.55 10.88
C PRO A 175 -5.96 10.62 11.65
N ARG A 176 -5.46 9.59 11.01
CA ARG A 176 -4.53 8.59 11.58
C ARG A 176 -3.47 8.24 10.54
N PRO A 177 -2.23 7.89 10.95
CA PRO A 177 -1.24 7.36 10.04
C PRO A 177 -1.81 6.18 9.23
N ILE A 178 -1.54 6.18 7.93
CA ILE A 178 -1.94 5.07 7.06
C ILE A 178 -0.89 3.98 7.27
N GLU A 179 -1.31 2.86 7.84
CA GLU A 179 -0.46 1.70 7.97
C GLU A 179 -0.74 0.74 6.82
N LEU A 180 0.19 0.66 5.87
CA LEU A 180 0.16 -0.31 4.78
C LEU A 180 1.26 -1.33 5.03
N GLU A 181 0.87 -2.59 5.15
CA GLU A 181 1.79 -3.72 5.37
C GLU A 181 2.74 -3.53 6.57
N GLY A 182 2.29 -2.80 7.60
CA GLY A 182 3.05 -2.55 8.80
C GLY A 182 4.02 -1.38 8.71
N GLU A 183 3.95 -0.56 7.69
CA GLU A 183 4.70 0.70 7.56
C GLU A 183 3.75 1.89 7.58
N ASN A 184 4.16 2.95 8.27
CA ASN A 184 3.45 4.22 8.23
C ASN A 184 3.78 4.92 6.90
N VAL A 185 2.77 5.01 6.04
CA VAL A 185 2.89 5.57 4.70
C VAL A 185 2.30 6.97 4.67
N GLY A 186 2.91 7.86 3.91
CA GLY A 186 2.41 9.22 3.69
C GLY A 186 2.43 10.12 4.93
N SER A 187 3.14 9.77 6.00
CA SER A 187 3.08 10.51 7.27
C SER A 187 3.60 11.95 7.21
N VAL A 188 4.35 12.30 6.17
CA VAL A 188 4.85 13.67 5.93
C VAL A 188 4.08 14.38 4.81
N VAL A 189 3.02 13.77 4.29
CA VAL A 189 2.27 14.28 3.15
C VAL A 189 1.14 15.19 3.63
N LYS A 190 1.01 16.32 2.95
CA LYS A 190 -0.12 17.21 2.97
C LYS A 190 -0.83 17.04 1.64
N TRP A 191 -1.88 16.21 1.59
CA TRP A 191 -2.48 15.79 0.32
C TRP A 191 -3.28 16.90 -0.36
N ILE A 192 -3.29 16.84 -1.67
CA ILE A 192 -4.29 17.52 -2.51
C ILE A 192 -5.52 16.62 -2.55
N GLY A 193 -6.62 17.06 -1.93
CA GLY A 193 -7.92 16.40 -2.00
C GLY A 193 -8.67 16.83 -3.26
N HIS A 194 -9.22 15.87 -4.01
CA HIS A 194 -9.99 16.13 -5.23
C HIS A 194 -11.18 15.18 -5.35
N ASP A 195 -12.19 15.55 -6.12
CA ASP A 195 -13.38 14.75 -6.36
C ASP A 195 -13.36 13.94 -7.67
N ALA A 196 -12.26 14.05 -8.46
CA ALA A 196 -12.04 13.15 -9.57
C ALA A 196 -12.02 11.70 -9.06
N GLN A 197 -12.81 10.84 -9.69
CA GLN A 197 -13.03 9.47 -9.21
C GLN A 197 -11.75 8.63 -9.32
N ILE A 198 -11.37 7.99 -8.24
CA ILE A 198 -10.21 7.08 -8.15
C ILE A 198 -10.69 5.66 -7.85
N PHE A 199 -10.08 4.69 -8.51
CA PHE A 199 -10.31 3.26 -8.34
C PHE A 199 -9.02 2.53 -7.96
N PRO A 200 -9.11 1.35 -7.35
CA PRO A 200 -7.95 0.48 -7.15
C PRO A 200 -7.18 0.27 -8.47
N GLY A 201 -5.88 0.52 -8.45
CA GLY A 201 -5.02 0.53 -9.64
C GLY A 201 -4.65 1.92 -10.15
N ASN A 202 -5.32 2.99 -9.72
CA ASN A 202 -4.93 4.37 -10.04
C ASN A 202 -3.75 4.85 -9.17
N SER A 203 -3.46 4.19 -8.06
CA SER A 203 -2.32 4.51 -7.18
C SER A 203 -1.02 4.57 -7.98
N GLY A 204 -0.24 5.64 -7.79
CA GLY A 204 1.00 5.94 -8.49
C GLY A 204 0.80 6.67 -9.84
N GLY A 205 -0.42 6.74 -10.34
CA GLY A 205 -0.76 7.52 -11.53
C GLY A 205 -0.80 9.02 -11.24
N PRO A 206 -0.64 9.88 -12.26
CA PRO A 206 -0.59 11.32 -12.08
C PRO A 206 -1.96 11.95 -11.87
N LEU A 207 -2.02 12.97 -11.00
CA LEU A 207 -3.04 14.01 -10.99
C LEU A 207 -2.52 15.18 -11.81
N VAL A 208 -3.30 15.65 -12.79
CA VAL A 208 -2.85 16.55 -13.85
C VAL A 208 -3.72 17.80 -13.92
N ASN A 209 -3.11 18.95 -14.19
CA ASN A 209 -3.81 20.20 -14.49
C ASN A 209 -4.23 20.27 -15.97
N LEU A 210 -4.93 21.32 -16.38
CA LEU A 210 -5.38 21.50 -17.77
C LEU A 210 -4.24 21.85 -18.75
N ASP A 211 -3.06 22.20 -18.24
CA ASP A 211 -1.86 22.39 -19.06
C ASP A 211 -1.13 21.07 -19.35
N GLY A 212 -1.63 19.96 -18.80
CA GLY A 212 -1.02 18.64 -18.96
C GLY A 212 0.26 18.47 -18.14
N GLU A 213 0.31 19.05 -16.95
CA GLU A 213 1.42 18.93 -16.02
C GLU A 213 0.98 18.16 -14.78
N ILE A 214 1.87 17.32 -14.26
CA ILE A 214 1.65 16.56 -13.03
C ILE A 214 1.69 17.53 -11.86
N ILE A 215 0.55 17.72 -11.18
CA ILE A 215 0.44 18.50 -9.94
C ILE A 215 0.37 17.61 -8.68
N GLY A 216 0.25 16.30 -8.87
CA GLY A 216 0.27 15.33 -7.77
C GLY A 216 0.36 13.90 -8.26
N ILE A 217 0.62 12.98 -7.34
CA ILE A 217 0.59 11.53 -7.57
C ILE A 217 -0.57 10.94 -6.76
N ASN A 218 -1.52 10.31 -7.45
CA ASN A 218 -2.69 9.70 -6.81
C ASN A 218 -2.28 8.57 -5.87
N GLU A 219 -2.86 8.54 -4.68
CA GLU A 219 -2.49 7.57 -3.64
C GLU A 219 -3.70 6.75 -3.17
N LEU A 220 -4.73 7.39 -2.64
CA LEU A 220 -5.83 6.71 -1.96
C LEU A 220 -7.15 7.49 -2.02
N VAL A 221 -8.22 6.84 -1.54
CA VAL A 221 -9.57 7.43 -1.44
C VAL A 221 -10.01 7.43 0.01
N MET A 222 -10.45 8.60 0.50
CA MET A 222 -11.00 8.80 1.84
C MET A 222 -12.25 9.69 1.79
N GLY A 223 -13.23 9.30 0.99
CA GLY A 223 -14.36 10.17 0.64
C GLY A 223 -14.01 11.17 -0.49
N LEU A 224 -12.77 11.63 -0.55
CA LEU A 224 -12.14 12.34 -1.66
C LEU A 224 -10.96 11.51 -2.17
N GLY A 225 -10.58 11.71 -3.42
CA GLY A 225 -9.28 11.28 -3.92
C GLY A 225 -8.18 12.10 -3.23
N ALA A 226 -7.08 11.46 -2.87
CA ALA A 226 -5.93 12.11 -2.26
C ALA A 226 -4.69 11.92 -3.14
N ALA A 227 -4.00 13.00 -3.46
CA ALA A 227 -2.79 12.98 -4.25
C ALA A 227 -1.62 13.64 -3.49
N ILE A 228 -0.44 13.02 -3.58
CA ILE A 228 0.81 13.54 -3.05
C ILE A 228 1.22 14.73 -3.91
N PRO A 229 1.47 15.93 -3.34
CA PRO A 229 1.84 17.12 -4.11
C PRO A 229 3.08 16.90 -4.97
N SER A 230 3.07 17.41 -6.20
CA SER A 230 4.14 17.24 -7.18
C SER A 230 5.49 17.75 -6.71
N ASP A 231 5.55 18.88 -6.00
CA ASP A 231 6.81 19.43 -5.51
C ASP A 231 7.51 18.47 -4.54
N LEU A 232 6.75 17.83 -3.63
CA LEU A 232 7.27 16.79 -2.75
C LEU A 232 7.67 15.54 -3.55
N ALA A 233 6.78 15.06 -4.42
CA ALA A 233 6.99 13.84 -5.20
C ALA A 233 8.22 13.96 -6.11
N HIS A 234 8.39 15.10 -6.79
CA HIS A 234 9.52 15.37 -7.66
C HIS A 234 10.84 15.47 -6.88
N ALA A 235 10.87 16.21 -5.76
CA ALA A 235 12.05 16.33 -4.91
C ALA A 235 12.51 14.97 -4.36
N VAL A 236 11.57 14.11 -3.95
CA VAL A 236 11.86 12.75 -3.51
C VAL A 236 12.37 11.90 -4.68
N ALA A 237 11.70 11.94 -5.84
CA ALA A 237 12.12 11.18 -7.02
C ALA A 237 13.55 11.53 -7.46
N GLN A 238 13.92 12.81 -7.46
CA GLN A 238 15.27 13.25 -7.78
C GLN A 238 16.32 12.67 -6.80
N GLN A 239 16.02 12.65 -5.49
CA GLN A 239 16.93 12.04 -4.51
C GLN A 239 17.05 10.53 -4.73
N LEU A 240 15.94 9.84 -5.00
CA LEU A 240 15.95 8.41 -5.27
C LEU A 240 16.76 8.07 -6.54
N ILE A 241 16.64 8.85 -7.60
CA ILE A 241 17.42 8.66 -8.83
C ILE A 241 18.92 8.87 -8.54
N ALA A 242 19.28 9.93 -7.83
CA ALA A 242 20.67 10.30 -7.58
C ALA A 242 21.34 9.39 -6.54
N LYS A 243 20.64 9.01 -5.47
CA LYS A 243 21.23 8.34 -4.28
C LYS A 243 20.62 6.97 -3.98
N LYS A 244 19.57 6.56 -4.67
CA LYS A 244 18.77 5.34 -4.43
C LYS A 244 18.06 5.29 -3.08
N THR A 245 18.18 6.33 -2.28
CA THR A 245 17.58 6.46 -0.95
C THR A 245 17.30 7.91 -0.65
N VAL A 246 16.31 8.15 0.19
CA VAL A 246 16.06 9.48 0.76
C VAL A 246 16.66 9.51 2.16
N GLU A 247 17.66 10.35 2.35
CA GLU A 247 18.24 10.57 3.67
C GLU A 247 17.26 11.37 4.52
N ARG A 248 16.89 10.83 5.66
CA ARG A 248 16.02 11.48 6.62
C ARG A 248 16.74 11.68 7.95
N ALA A 249 16.62 12.87 8.51
CA ALA A 249 17.13 13.17 9.84
C ALA A 249 16.15 12.70 10.92
N TRP A 250 16.67 12.30 12.06
CA TRP A 250 15.87 11.92 13.21
C TRP A 250 16.38 12.62 14.47
N THR A 251 15.47 13.29 15.15
CA THR A 251 15.77 14.04 16.38
C THR A 251 15.33 13.30 17.64
N GLY A 252 14.34 12.42 17.53
CA GLY A 252 13.73 11.74 18.68
C GLY A 252 12.67 12.59 19.40
N MET A 253 12.22 13.69 18.81
CA MET A 253 11.11 14.51 19.31
C MET A 253 9.78 14.09 18.69
N THR A 254 8.72 14.21 19.46
CA THR A 254 7.34 14.21 18.98
C THR A 254 6.72 15.57 19.22
N PHE A 255 5.76 15.97 18.40
CA PHE A 255 5.20 17.32 18.37
C PHE A 255 3.69 17.30 18.45
N GLN A 256 3.16 18.44 18.94
CA GLN A 256 1.75 18.77 18.84
C GLN A 256 1.60 20.27 18.53
N PRO A 257 0.47 20.71 17.95
CA PRO A 257 0.18 22.12 17.75
C PRO A 257 0.15 22.88 19.06
N LEU A 258 0.19 24.20 18.97
CA LEU A 258 -0.10 25.07 20.10
C LEU A 258 -1.51 24.74 20.65
N LEU A 259 -1.68 24.85 21.96
CA LEU A 259 -2.98 24.63 22.59
C LEU A 259 -4.03 25.61 22.06
N LYS A 260 -5.28 25.20 22.01
CA LYS A 260 -6.40 26.04 21.51
C LYS A 260 -6.55 27.34 22.26
N GLU A 261 -6.24 27.32 23.55
CA GLU A 261 -6.28 28.45 24.46
C GLU A 261 -5.06 29.38 24.33
N SER A 262 -4.07 29.02 23.52
CA SER A 262 -2.87 29.83 23.32
C SER A 262 -3.22 31.19 22.67
N PRO A 263 -2.65 32.30 23.15
CA PRO A 263 -2.89 33.61 22.57
C PRO A 263 -2.63 33.63 21.06
N PRO A 264 -3.39 34.42 20.26
CA PRO A 264 -3.18 34.48 18.79
C PRO A 264 -1.77 34.91 18.39
N THR A 265 -1.09 35.68 19.23
CA THR A 265 0.29 36.15 19.01
C THR A 265 1.36 35.13 19.36
N MET A 266 0.99 34.00 20.02
CA MET A 266 1.95 32.97 20.39
C MET A 266 2.40 32.22 19.15
N THR A 267 3.70 32.08 18.95
CA THR A 267 4.33 31.32 17.85
C THR A 267 5.01 30.07 18.40
N GLY A 268 5.33 29.12 17.54
CA GLY A 268 6.08 27.92 17.87
C GLY A 268 5.30 26.63 17.66
N VAL A 269 5.93 25.51 18.04
CA VAL A 269 5.37 24.16 18.09
C VAL A 269 5.68 23.56 19.44
N LEU A 270 4.76 22.81 20.04
CA LEU A 270 4.99 22.16 21.31
C LEU A 270 5.68 20.81 21.12
N VAL A 271 6.72 20.55 21.92
CA VAL A 271 7.33 19.23 22.07
C VAL A 271 6.44 18.41 22.98
N SER A 272 5.73 17.43 22.41
CA SER A 272 4.84 16.52 23.16
C SER A 272 5.61 15.39 23.85
N GLY A 273 6.80 15.04 23.31
CA GLY A 273 7.64 13.99 23.87
C GLY A 273 9.07 14.07 23.39
N VAL A 274 9.98 13.53 24.17
CA VAL A 274 11.40 13.36 23.85
C VAL A 274 11.80 11.94 24.22
N LEU A 275 12.26 11.19 23.25
CA LEU A 275 12.61 9.78 23.44
C LEU A 275 13.99 9.65 24.10
N PRO A 276 14.17 8.79 25.10
CA PRO A 276 15.45 8.56 25.75
C PRO A 276 16.54 8.09 24.76
N GLY A 277 17.78 8.51 24.98
CA GLY A 277 18.92 8.10 24.17
C GLY A 277 18.94 8.71 22.75
N THR A 278 18.15 9.75 22.49
CA THR A 278 18.06 10.42 21.19
C THR A 278 18.86 11.72 21.15
N PRO A 279 19.13 12.28 19.95
CA PRO A 279 19.78 13.57 19.81
C PRO A 279 19.11 14.70 20.61
N ALA A 280 17.77 14.74 20.62
CA ALA A 280 17.03 15.76 21.38
C ALA A 280 17.20 15.60 22.90
N ALA A 281 17.17 14.35 23.40
CA ALA A 281 17.43 14.08 24.82
C ALA A 281 18.86 14.48 25.21
N ALA A 282 19.85 14.14 24.39
CA ALA A 282 21.25 14.52 24.61
C ALA A 282 21.47 16.03 24.59
N ALA A 283 20.72 16.76 23.74
CA ALA A 283 20.74 18.22 23.69
C ALA A 283 19.95 18.89 24.83
N GLY A 284 19.27 18.13 25.67
CA GLY A 284 18.53 18.64 26.82
C GLY A 284 17.15 19.21 26.48
N VAL A 285 16.56 18.86 25.32
CA VAL A 285 15.16 19.18 25.01
C VAL A 285 14.24 18.38 25.94
N GLN A 286 13.14 18.99 26.37
CA GLN A 286 12.19 18.37 27.30
C GLN A 286 10.75 18.45 26.75
N PRO A 287 9.89 17.47 27.12
CA PRO A 287 8.46 17.61 26.89
C PRO A 287 7.92 18.90 27.51
N GLY A 288 7.05 19.60 26.78
CA GLY A 288 6.53 20.92 27.15
C GLY A 288 7.36 22.10 26.65
N ASP A 289 8.54 21.89 26.10
CA ASP A 289 9.28 22.95 25.41
C ASP A 289 8.49 23.42 24.18
N ARG A 290 8.56 24.71 23.90
CA ARG A 290 7.96 25.31 22.73
C ARG A 290 9.06 25.82 21.79
N ILE A 291 9.31 25.10 20.70
CA ILE A 291 10.30 25.49 19.68
C ILE A 291 9.71 26.65 18.88
N ILE A 292 10.41 27.78 18.86
CA ILE A 292 10.01 29.02 18.18
C ILE A 292 10.83 29.32 16.93
N GLU A 293 12.06 28.78 16.85
CA GLU A 293 12.92 28.89 15.66
C GLU A 293 13.70 27.60 15.44
N VAL A 294 13.87 27.24 14.18
CA VAL A 294 14.76 26.17 13.71
C VAL A 294 15.66 26.78 12.64
N GLU A 295 17.01 26.70 12.81
CA GLU A 295 17.96 27.33 11.88
C GLU A 295 17.61 28.81 11.62
N GLN A 296 17.28 29.57 12.67
CA GLN A 296 16.89 30.97 12.60
C GLN A 296 15.58 31.25 11.83
N LYS A 297 14.90 30.21 11.34
CA LYS A 297 13.60 30.34 10.70
C LYS A 297 12.49 30.25 11.76
N PRO A 298 11.57 31.22 11.83
CA PRO A 298 10.48 31.17 12.79
C PRO A 298 9.55 30.00 12.50
N VAL A 299 9.08 29.36 13.57
CA VAL A 299 8.16 28.23 13.52
C VAL A 299 6.82 28.66 14.08
N THR A 300 5.73 28.27 13.42
CA THR A 300 4.37 28.39 13.96
C THR A 300 3.51 27.22 13.48
N VAL A 301 3.06 26.39 14.43
CA VAL A 301 2.17 25.27 14.19
C VAL A 301 0.98 25.40 15.13
N ARG A 302 -0.11 25.98 14.62
CA ARG A 302 -1.36 26.20 15.36
C ARG A 302 -2.38 25.09 15.16
N PHE A 303 -2.31 24.47 14.00
CA PHE A 303 -3.28 23.45 13.60
C PHE A 303 -2.55 22.15 13.30
N ASP A 304 -3.22 21.09 13.59
CA ASP A 304 -2.72 19.75 13.25
C ASP A 304 -2.31 19.63 11.78
N THR A 305 -2.99 20.31 10.86
CA THR A 305 -2.69 20.30 9.42
C THR A 305 -1.32 20.88 9.07
N GLN A 306 -0.68 21.60 9.97
CA GLN A 306 0.67 22.18 9.77
C GLN A 306 1.80 21.24 10.25
N LEU A 307 1.49 20.22 11.08
CA LEU A 307 2.51 19.30 11.61
C LEU A 307 3.25 18.52 10.53
N PRO A 308 2.59 17.97 9.48
CA PRO A 308 3.30 17.22 8.44
C PRO A 308 4.37 18.04 7.74
N ALA A 309 4.08 19.29 7.38
CA ALA A 309 5.05 20.17 6.75
C ALA A 309 6.24 20.46 7.68
N PHE A 310 5.97 20.84 8.94
CA PHE A 310 7.01 21.07 9.94
C PHE A 310 7.86 19.79 10.18
N THR A 311 7.22 18.63 10.31
CA THR A 311 7.92 17.37 10.50
C THR A 311 8.79 17.02 9.29
N ASN A 312 8.28 17.25 8.07
CA ASN A 312 9.03 17.03 6.85
C ASN A 312 10.28 17.95 6.78
N ASP A 313 10.15 19.20 7.15
CA ASP A 313 11.29 20.15 7.21
C ASP A 313 12.39 19.67 8.16
N LEU A 314 12.02 19.10 9.30
CA LEU A 314 12.99 18.50 10.22
C LEU A 314 13.62 17.23 9.66
N LEU A 315 12.83 16.38 9.00
CA LEU A 315 13.30 15.13 8.38
C LEU A 315 14.25 15.38 7.21
N GLN A 316 14.15 16.54 6.54
CA GLN A 316 15.04 16.94 5.44
C GLN A 316 16.36 17.52 5.92
N GLN A 317 16.56 17.76 7.21
CA GLN A 317 17.86 18.19 7.73
C GLN A 317 18.92 17.12 7.46
N THR A 318 20.19 17.55 7.38
CA THR A 318 21.31 16.62 7.13
C THR A 318 21.64 15.88 8.42
N PRO A 319 21.59 14.54 8.46
CA PRO A 319 22.05 13.79 9.60
C PRO A 319 23.50 14.10 9.97
N GLY A 320 23.77 14.25 11.27
CA GLY A 320 25.10 14.59 11.78
C GLY A 320 25.45 16.09 11.73
N LYS A 321 24.74 16.90 10.92
CA LYS A 321 24.97 18.35 10.89
C LYS A 321 24.28 19.02 12.10
N PRO A 322 24.99 19.87 12.88
CA PRO A 322 24.38 20.60 13.97
C PRO A 322 23.15 21.39 13.54
N LEU A 323 22.05 21.27 14.26
CA LEU A 323 20.77 21.96 14.06
C LEU A 323 20.53 22.91 15.23
N ALA A 324 20.45 24.19 14.95
CA ALA A 324 20.17 25.20 15.96
C ALA A 324 18.67 25.32 16.25
N LEU A 325 18.31 25.21 17.53
CA LEU A 325 16.95 25.37 18.02
C LEU A 325 16.87 26.53 18.99
N LYS A 326 15.84 27.37 18.84
CA LYS A 326 15.45 28.34 19.85
C LYS A 326 14.11 27.93 20.42
N LEU A 327 14.04 27.75 21.71
CA LEU A 327 12.84 27.28 22.39
C LEU A 327 12.53 28.09 23.65
N VAL A 328 11.29 27.98 24.10
CA VAL A 328 10.80 28.57 25.34
C VAL A 328 10.42 27.46 26.29
N ARG A 329 11.02 27.46 27.49
CA ARG A 329 10.72 26.55 28.60
C ARG A 329 10.22 27.36 29.79
N GLY A 330 8.93 27.26 30.08
CA GLY A 330 8.27 28.18 31.02
C GLY A 330 8.38 29.61 30.54
N THR A 331 9.09 30.46 31.26
CA THR A 331 9.34 31.86 30.90
C THR A 331 10.71 32.11 30.27
N LYS A 332 11.57 31.09 30.19
CA LYS A 332 12.95 31.24 29.73
C LYS A 332 13.08 30.89 28.25
N THR A 333 13.76 31.75 27.50
CA THR A 333 14.20 31.44 26.14
C THR A 333 15.57 30.75 26.20
N LEU A 334 15.69 29.63 25.52
CA LEU A 334 16.91 28.80 25.45
C LEU A 334 17.32 28.64 24.00
N ALA A 335 18.64 28.64 23.76
CA ALA A 335 19.23 28.23 22.51
C ALA A 335 19.92 26.88 22.72
N LEU A 336 19.52 25.88 21.98
CA LEU A 336 20.09 24.53 22.02
C LEU A 336 20.58 24.15 20.62
N THR A 337 21.60 23.30 20.58
CA THR A 337 22.09 22.70 19.35
C THR A 337 22.01 21.19 19.50
N LEU A 338 21.42 20.52 18.53
CA LEU A 338 21.41 19.07 18.45
C LEU A 338 21.93 18.61 17.08
N SER A 339 22.54 17.42 17.04
CA SER A 339 22.96 16.80 15.79
C SER A 339 22.01 15.64 15.49
N PRO A 340 21.09 15.80 14.50
CA PRO A 340 20.15 14.75 14.15
C PRO A 340 20.86 13.45 13.76
N ALA A 341 20.35 12.31 14.19
CA ALA A 341 20.83 11.00 13.73
C ALA A 341 20.21 10.65 12.36
N PRO A 342 20.80 9.74 11.58
CA PRO A 342 20.08 9.13 10.47
C PRO A 342 18.81 8.44 10.99
N ARG A 343 17.68 8.66 10.30
CA ARG A 343 16.44 7.98 10.62
C ARG A 343 16.52 6.53 10.17
N ASP A 344 16.30 5.61 11.09
CA ASP A 344 16.10 4.20 10.76
C ASP A 344 14.71 3.99 10.13
N ALA A 345 14.53 2.91 9.39
CA ALA A 345 13.21 2.49 8.95
C ALA A 345 12.27 2.36 10.16
N SER A 346 11.02 2.73 10.01
CA SER A 346 10.03 2.61 11.09
C SER A 346 9.87 1.16 11.51
N ARG A 347 9.94 0.23 10.54
CA ARG A 347 9.84 -1.21 10.75
C ARG A 347 10.80 -1.94 9.81
N ALA A 348 11.45 -2.99 10.28
CA ALA A 348 12.31 -3.83 9.46
C ALA A 348 11.48 -4.88 8.71
N ARG A 349 11.99 -5.32 7.56
CA ARG A 349 11.37 -6.39 6.77
C ARG A 349 11.30 -7.68 7.57
N GLU A 350 10.12 -8.28 7.64
CA GLU A 350 9.91 -9.62 8.21
C GLU A 350 10.40 -10.69 7.23
N ARG A 351 10.86 -11.81 7.80
CA ARG A 351 11.17 -13.03 7.04
C ARG A 351 10.62 -14.27 7.74
N GLU A 352 10.34 -15.30 6.97
CA GLU A 352 9.87 -16.58 7.49
C GLU A 352 11.01 -17.39 8.12
N PHE A 353 10.72 -17.97 9.29
CA PHE A 353 11.50 -19.01 9.96
C PHE A 353 10.68 -20.31 9.93
N LYS A 354 10.86 -21.08 8.87
CA LYS A 354 10.03 -22.27 8.56
C LYS A 354 10.05 -23.31 9.67
N GLU A 355 11.22 -23.55 10.24
CA GLU A 355 11.47 -24.52 11.31
C GLU A 355 10.78 -24.11 12.63
N TRP A 356 10.46 -22.85 12.76
CA TRP A 356 9.76 -22.26 13.91
C TRP A 356 8.25 -22.12 13.66
N GLY A 357 7.83 -22.11 12.42
CA GLY A 357 6.45 -21.78 12.06
C GLY A 357 6.06 -20.36 12.41
N MET A 358 6.97 -19.42 12.21
CA MET A 358 6.74 -18.00 12.50
C MET A 358 7.46 -17.10 11.50
N THR A 359 7.10 -15.84 11.51
CA THR A 359 7.91 -14.77 10.91
C THR A 359 8.59 -13.96 12.01
N GLY A 360 9.66 -13.30 11.67
CA GLY A 360 10.38 -12.43 12.60
C GLY A 360 11.23 -11.41 11.88
N ARG A 361 11.61 -10.37 12.59
CA ARG A 361 12.42 -9.27 12.05
C ARG A 361 13.40 -8.69 13.08
N ARG A 362 14.35 -7.89 12.59
CA ARG A 362 15.19 -7.10 13.50
C ARG A 362 14.34 -6.02 14.17
N ILE A 363 14.75 -5.58 15.32
CA ILE A 363 14.13 -4.46 16.02
C ILE A 363 14.79 -3.18 15.53
N THR A 364 14.01 -2.22 15.08
CA THR A 364 14.51 -0.88 14.75
C THR A 364 14.64 -0.03 16.01
N ARG A 365 15.35 1.10 15.95
CA ARG A 365 15.44 2.03 17.09
C ARG A 365 14.08 2.58 17.49
N VAL A 366 13.21 2.83 16.50
CA VAL A 366 11.84 3.31 16.72
C VAL A 366 11.05 2.23 17.45
N GLU A 367 11.07 0.98 16.97
CA GLU A 367 10.38 -0.13 17.62
C GLU A 367 10.93 -0.43 19.04
N ALA A 368 12.25 -0.31 19.25
CA ALA A 368 12.83 -0.50 20.57
C ALA A 368 12.23 0.47 21.60
N ILE A 369 11.98 1.71 21.20
CA ILE A 369 11.35 2.72 22.06
C ILE A 369 9.88 2.39 22.33
N GLU A 370 9.13 2.02 21.29
CA GLU A 370 7.72 1.60 21.40
C GLU A 370 7.58 0.38 22.33
N LEU A 371 8.54 -0.55 22.26
CA LEU A 371 8.63 -1.72 23.11
C LEU A 371 9.27 -1.45 24.48
N GLN A 372 9.60 -0.18 24.79
CA GLN A 372 10.27 0.24 26.03
C GLN A 372 11.61 -0.49 26.27
N ARG A 373 12.35 -0.78 25.22
CA ARG A 373 13.64 -1.45 25.24
C ARG A 373 14.80 -0.45 25.20
N LEU A 374 15.89 -0.80 25.86
CA LEU A 374 17.13 0.00 25.83
C LEU A 374 18.03 -0.34 24.64
N ASP A 375 17.76 -1.44 23.92
CA ASP A 375 18.55 -1.90 22.80
C ASP A 375 17.68 -2.50 21.68
N THR A 376 18.32 -2.78 20.54
CA THR A 376 17.69 -3.38 19.35
C THR A 376 18.02 -4.86 19.16
N ARG A 377 18.60 -5.51 20.20
CA ARG A 377 19.02 -6.91 20.12
C ARG A 377 17.83 -7.85 20.23
N GLY A 378 17.93 -8.97 19.54
CA GLY A 378 16.88 -9.99 19.51
C GLY A 378 16.17 -10.09 18.17
N VAL A 379 15.19 -10.97 18.14
CA VAL A 379 14.29 -11.14 17.00
C VAL A 379 12.86 -10.90 17.45
N LEU A 380 12.25 -9.86 16.90
CA LEU A 380 10.85 -9.53 17.14
C LEU A 380 9.96 -10.50 16.34
N VAL A 381 9.13 -11.24 17.06
CA VAL A 381 8.17 -12.18 16.46
C VAL A 381 7.07 -11.40 15.74
N GLY A 382 6.85 -11.69 14.48
CA GLY A 382 5.80 -11.11 13.65
C GLY A 382 4.51 -11.93 13.72
N THR A 383 4.30 -12.80 12.74
CA THR A 383 3.12 -13.67 12.67
C THR A 383 3.49 -15.11 12.99
N LEU A 384 2.55 -15.88 13.53
CA LEU A 384 2.74 -17.29 13.85
C LEU A 384 1.82 -18.16 12.97
N ARG A 385 2.32 -19.34 12.63
CA ARG A 385 1.54 -20.37 11.95
C ARG A 385 0.67 -21.08 12.98
N PRO A 386 -0.66 -21.04 12.83
CA PRO A 386 -1.55 -21.81 13.70
C PRO A 386 -1.15 -23.30 13.72
N GLY A 387 -0.97 -23.85 14.92
CA GLY A 387 -0.47 -25.21 15.12
C GLY A 387 0.99 -25.46 14.75
N GLY A 388 1.75 -24.39 14.47
CA GLY A 388 3.21 -24.44 14.23
C GLY A 388 4.03 -24.63 15.51
N PRO A 389 5.35 -24.88 15.39
CA PRO A 389 6.21 -25.12 16.56
C PRO A 389 6.15 -23.99 17.60
N ALA A 390 6.28 -22.74 17.20
CA ALA A 390 6.25 -21.60 18.11
C ALA A 390 4.87 -21.36 18.74
N ASP A 391 3.80 -21.64 18.02
CA ASP A 391 2.42 -21.54 18.50
C ASP A 391 2.05 -22.66 19.48
N LYS A 392 2.62 -23.87 19.29
CA LYS A 392 2.41 -25.04 20.16
C LYS A 392 3.30 -25.07 21.39
N ALA A 393 4.30 -24.22 21.48
CA ALA A 393 5.18 -24.11 22.63
C ALA A 393 4.39 -23.81 23.91
N VAL A 394 4.91 -24.24 25.06
CA VAL A 394 4.26 -23.99 26.35
C VAL A 394 5.27 -23.32 27.29
N PRO A 395 5.07 -22.02 27.59
CA PRO A 395 4.09 -21.09 27.04
C PRO A 395 4.34 -20.79 25.56
N ALA A 396 3.26 -20.57 24.79
CA ALA A 396 3.35 -20.23 23.36
C ALA A 396 4.01 -18.86 23.15
N LEU A 397 4.82 -18.75 22.09
CA LEU A 397 5.26 -17.46 21.59
C LEU A 397 4.07 -16.68 21.03
N ARG A 398 4.15 -15.35 21.05
CA ARG A 398 3.13 -14.44 20.57
C ARG A 398 3.74 -13.38 19.68
N ARG A 399 2.92 -12.71 18.91
CA ARG A 399 3.33 -11.49 18.20
C ARG A 399 3.90 -10.49 19.21
N ASP A 400 4.95 -9.80 18.81
CA ASP A 400 5.71 -8.80 19.58
C ASP A 400 6.53 -9.34 20.76
N ASP A 401 6.63 -10.69 20.93
CA ASP A 401 7.68 -11.28 21.76
C ASP A 401 9.05 -11.06 21.12
N VAL A 402 10.08 -10.88 21.94
CA VAL A 402 11.46 -10.74 21.47
C VAL A 402 12.28 -11.96 21.87
N ILE A 403 12.69 -12.77 20.91
CA ILE A 403 13.60 -13.90 21.15
C ILE A 403 14.99 -13.35 21.38
N ILE A 404 15.57 -13.65 22.55
CA ILE A 404 16.89 -13.15 22.97
C ILE A 404 17.94 -14.26 23.12
N SER A 405 17.54 -15.53 23.25
CA SER A 405 18.45 -16.66 23.32
C SER A 405 17.80 -17.95 22.83
N VAL A 406 18.59 -18.80 22.19
CA VAL A 406 18.19 -20.13 21.69
C VAL A 406 19.24 -21.15 22.09
N ALA A 407 18.83 -22.24 22.73
CA ALA A 407 19.71 -23.29 23.25
C ALA A 407 20.85 -22.72 24.13
N GLY A 408 20.55 -21.69 24.94
CA GLY A 408 21.51 -21.01 25.80
C GLY A 408 22.47 -20.05 25.12
N LYS A 409 22.42 -19.92 23.77
CA LYS A 409 23.24 -18.96 23.00
C LYS A 409 22.47 -17.68 22.76
N PRO A 410 23.08 -16.50 22.93
CA PRO A 410 22.44 -15.22 22.61
C PRO A 410 22.03 -15.14 21.12
N VAL A 411 20.86 -14.55 20.86
CA VAL A 411 20.34 -14.25 19.53
C VAL A 411 20.07 -12.76 19.49
N ASP A 412 20.90 -12.01 18.80
CA ASP A 412 20.84 -10.55 18.70
C ASP A 412 20.26 -10.03 17.37
N SER A 413 20.05 -10.93 16.43
CA SER A 413 19.53 -10.58 15.08
C SER A 413 18.82 -11.75 14.43
N PRO A 414 18.00 -11.50 13.39
CA PRO A 414 17.41 -12.53 12.55
C PRO A 414 18.43 -13.47 11.90
N ASP A 415 19.63 -12.96 11.57
CA ASP A 415 20.72 -13.79 11.01
C ASP A 415 21.29 -14.74 12.05
N ALA A 416 21.47 -14.25 13.29
CA ALA A 416 21.88 -15.09 14.41
C ALA A 416 20.86 -16.22 14.69
N LEU A 417 19.55 -15.92 14.63
CA LEU A 417 18.50 -16.93 14.76
C LEU A 417 18.56 -17.96 13.65
N SER A 418 18.76 -17.52 12.39
CA SER A 418 18.89 -18.46 11.25
C SER A 418 20.11 -19.35 11.41
N LYS A 419 21.25 -18.82 11.85
CA LYS A 419 22.46 -19.60 12.10
C LYS A 419 22.25 -20.62 13.22
N ALA A 420 21.68 -20.20 14.35
CA ALA A 420 21.35 -21.10 15.45
C ALA A 420 20.38 -22.21 15.03
N THR A 421 19.35 -21.85 14.24
CA THR A 421 18.39 -22.82 13.68
C THR A 421 19.09 -23.83 12.79
N SER A 422 19.95 -23.38 11.88
CA SER A 422 20.71 -24.28 10.99
C SER A 422 21.59 -25.26 11.77
N GLU A 423 22.24 -24.81 12.86
CA GLU A 423 23.03 -25.68 13.73
C GLU A 423 22.17 -26.76 14.40
N ILE A 424 20.98 -26.39 14.90
CA ILE A 424 20.05 -27.31 15.59
C ILE A 424 19.55 -28.40 14.65
N VAL A 425 19.14 -28.02 13.42
CA VAL A 425 18.50 -28.96 12.50
C VAL A 425 19.49 -29.71 11.58
N LYS A 426 20.78 -29.34 11.58
CA LYS A 426 21.80 -29.86 10.65
C LYS A 426 21.87 -31.39 10.56
N THR A 427 21.75 -32.07 11.69
CA THR A 427 21.83 -33.55 11.77
C THR A 427 20.53 -34.19 12.24
N ALA A 428 19.52 -33.36 12.51
CA ALA A 428 18.27 -33.81 13.10
C ALA A 428 17.37 -34.48 12.04
N LYS A 429 16.90 -35.67 12.33
CA LYS A 429 15.90 -36.37 11.51
C LYS A 429 14.45 -36.08 11.93
N ALA A 430 14.27 -35.39 13.03
CA ALA A 430 12.99 -34.98 13.61
C ALA A 430 13.14 -33.61 14.27
N PRO A 431 12.05 -32.88 14.57
CA PRO A 431 12.10 -31.64 15.32
C PRO A 431 12.82 -31.80 16.65
N VAL A 432 13.61 -30.79 17.03
CA VAL A 432 14.46 -30.79 18.22
C VAL A 432 13.84 -29.89 19.29
N LEU A 433 13.62 -30.45 20.50
CA LEU A 433 13.18 -29.66 21.65
C LEU A 433 14.28 -28.66 22.02
N THR A 434 13.97 -27.39 21.87
CA THR A 434 14.93 -26.30 22.01
C THR A 434 14.43 -25.28 23.03
N MET A 435 15.25 -25.01 24.06
CA MET A 435 14.96 -23.97 25.04
C MET A 435 15.15 -22.60 24.40
N VAL A 436 14.19 -21.71 24.62
CA VAL A 436 14.15 -20.35 24.09
C VAL A 436 13.90 -19.38 25.23
N ALA A 437 14.78 -18.39 25.37
CA ALA A 437 14.53 -17.24 26.22
C ALA A 437 13.98 -16.10 25.37
N TYR A 438 12.92 -15.48 25.84
CA TYR A 438 12.27 -14.38 25.16
C TYR A 438 11.77 -13.32 26.16
N GLU A 439 11.54 -12.12 25.65
CA GLU A 439 10.94 -11.03 26.40
C GLU A 439 9.53 -10.77 25.90
N ARG A 440 8.59 -10.57 26.81
CA ARG A 440 7.20 -10.16 26.56
C ARG A 440 6.93 -8.93 27.40
N GLY A 441 6.90 -7.77 26.76
CA GLY A 441 6.95 -6.51 27.51
C GLY A 441 8.22 -6.43 28.38
N ALA A 442 8.06 -6.20 29.66
CA ALA A 442 9.18 -6.13 30.61
C ALA A 442 9.61 -7.50 31.21
N GLU A 443 8.88 -8.57 30.89
CA GLU A 443 9.12 -9.90 31.51
C GLU A 443 10.09 -10.72 30.66
N LYS A 444 11.06 -11.37 31.32
CA LYS A 444 11.94 -12.38 30.71
C LYS A 444 11.40 -13.76 31.00
N LEU A 445 11.06 -14.48 29.94
CA LEU A 445 10.38 -15.76 29.99
C LEU A 445 11.18 -16.85 29.27
N LEU A 446 10.89 -18.10 29.61
CA LEU A 446 11.44 -19.28 28.95
C LEU A 446 10.30 -20.10 28.35
N THR A 447 10.57 -20.71 27.22
CA THR A 447 9.71 -21.74 26.60
C THR A 447 10.55 -22.80 25.93
N VAL A 448 9.90 -23.91 25.53
CA VAL A 448 10.51 -24.97 24.75
C VAL A 448 9.77 -25.06 23.42
N VAL A 449 10.50 -24.92 22.32
CA VAL A 449 9.97 -25.02 20.96
C VAL A 449 10.52 -26.27 20.29
N GLU A 450 9.66 -27.05 19.63
CA GLU A 450 10.06 -28.15 18.75
C GLU A 450 10.56 -27.61 17.41
N VAL A 451 11.82 -27.18 17.35
CA VAL A 451 12.40 -26.55 16.16
C VAL A 451 12.67 -27.59 15.09
N GLY A 452 12.10 -27.42 13.92
CA GLY A 452 12.28 -28.29 12.78
C GLY A 452 11.02 -28.43 11.94
N ILE A 453 11.19 -28.93 10.72
CA ILE A 453 10.08 -29.21 9.82
C ILE A 453 9.65 -30.65 10.08
N ARG A 454 8.44 -30.84 10.60
CA ARG A 454 7.82 -32.18 10.50
C ARG A 454 7.70 -32.50 9.01
N ALA A 455 8.19 -33.66 8.61
CA ALA A 455 7.88 -34.20 7.28
C ALA A 455 6.37 -34.00 7.06
N PRO A 456 5.92 -33.52 5.90
CA PRO A 456 4.49 -33.45 5.63
C PRO A 456 3.97 -34.85 5.97
N GLN A 457 3.04 -34.97 6.92
CA GLN A 457 2.18 -36.16 6.90
C GLN A 457 1.63 -36.12 5.48
N GLU A 458 1.94 -37.19 4.71
CA GLU A 458 1.28 -37.35 3.42
C GLU A 458 -0.20 -37.00 3.68
N PRO A 459 -0.76 -36.03 2.96
CA PRO A 459 -2.19 -35.79 3.09
C PRO A 459 -2.83 -37.15 2.95
N PRO A 460 -3.80 -37.52 3.81
CA PRO A 460 -4.43 -38.82 3.72
C PRO A 460 -4.73 -39.02 2.25
N GLN A 461 -4.16 -40.08 1.63
CA GLN A 461 -4.21 -40.25 0.17
C GLN A 461 -5.64 -39.91 -0.21
N GLU A 462 -5.85 -38.81 -0.91
CA GLU A 462 -7.18 -38.47 -1.40
C GLU A 462 -7.58 -39.70 -2.18
N ALA A 463 -8.54 -40.44 -1.67
CA ALA A 463 -9.10 -41.55 -2.40
C ALA A 463 -9.39 -40.99 -3.78
N ARG A 464 -8.72 -41.49 -4.82
CA ARG A 464 -8.93 -41.07 -6.20
C ARG A 464 -10.42 -41.20 -6.44
N ARG A 465 -11.14 -40.10 -6.24
CA ARG A 465 -12.56 -40.02 -6.49
C ARG A 465 -12.70 -40.02 -8.00
N GLY A 466 -13.33 -41.08 -8.53
CA GLY A 466 -13.71 -41.04 -9.93
C GLY A 466 -14.58 -39.81 -10.16
N TRP A 467 -14.19 -38.99 -11.13
CA TRP A 467 -15.00 -37.87 -11.58
C TRP A 467 -15.99 -38.39 -12.63
N LEU A 468 -17.27 -38.16 -12.42
CA LEU A 468 -18.30 -38.47 -13.39
C LEU A 468 -18.75 -37.16 -14.03
N PRO A 469 -18.64 -36.98 -15.33
CA PRO A 469 -18.94 -35.69 -16.02
C PRO A 469 -20.43 -35.46 -16.15
N VAL A 470 -21.15 -35.46 -15.05
CA VAL A 470 -22.60 -35.26 -15.01
C VAL A 470 -22.99 -34.32 -13.87
N ALA A 471 -23.97 -33.48 -14.11
CA ALA A 471 -24.69 -32.80 -13.05
C ALA A 471 -25.84 -33.68 -12.57
N THR A 472 -26.09 -33.70 -11.28
CA THR A 472 -27.13 -34.53 -10.69
C THR A 472 -28.04 -33.75 -9.74
N GLN A 473 -29.27 -34.22 -9.57
CA GLN A 473 -30.25 -33.71 -8.63
C GLN A 473 -30.69 -34.86 -7.69
N VAL A 474 -30.63 -34.61 -6.41
CA VAL A 474 -31.10 -35.58 -5.41
C VAL A 474 -32.59 -35.85 -5.63
N LEU A 475 -32.96 -37.11 -5.70
CA LEU A 475 -34.32 -37.54 -5.85
C LEU A 475 -35.02 -37.58 -4.48
N SER A 476 -35.67 -36.48 -4.11
CA SER A 476 -36.54 -36.47 -2.91
C SER A 476 -37.75 -37.36 -3.14
N PRO A 477 -38.40 -37.92 -2.09
CA PRO A 477 -39.59 -38.78 -2.24
C PRO A 477 -40.70 -38.10 -3.05
N LYS A 478 -40.92 -36.81 -2.85
CA LYS A 478 -41.93 -36.01 -3.59
C LYS A 478 -41.57 -35.89 -5.06
N LEU A 479 -40.32 -35.61 -5.35
CA LEU A 479 -39.83 -35.48 -6.74
C LEU A 479 -39.84 -36.82 -7.46
N ALA A 480 -39.45 -37.89 -6.79
CA ALA A 480 -39.53 -39.25 -7.33
C ALA A 480 -40.97 -39.63 -7.70
N THR A 481 -41.95 -39.31 -6.85
CA THR A 481 -43.37 -39.56 -7.12
C THR A 481 -43.87 -38.73 -8.29
N ALA A 482 -43.53 -37.43 -8.35
CA ALA A 482 -43.95 -36.53 -9.43
C ALA A 482 -43.39 -36.93 -10.78
N LEU A 483 -42.18 -37.53 -10.82
CA LEU A 483 -41.52 -37.99 -12.04
C LEU A 483 -41.80 -39.45 -12.39
N GLY A 484 -42.69 -40.13 -11.67
CA GLY A 484 -43.03 -41.53 -11.92
C GLY A 484 -42.01 -42.56 -11.40
N TYR A 485 -40.99 -42.15 -10.65
CA TYR A 485 -39.94 -43.01 -10.05
C TYR A 485 -40.34 -43.50 -8.64
N LYS A 486 -41.59 -43.97 -8.45
CA LYS A 486 -42.06 -44.42 -7.15
C LYS A 486 -41.12 -45.38 -6.45
N GLY A 487 -40.71 -45.07 -5.22
CA GLY A 487 -39.83 -45.90 -4.39
C GLY A 487 -38.35 -45.88 -4.73
N ARG A 488 -37.90 -45.20 -5.78
CA ARG A 488 -36.48 -45.07 -6.11
C ARG A 488 -35.80 -43.98 -5.30
N LYS A 489 -34.62 -44.29 -4.78
CA LYS A 489 -33.72 -43.36 -4.10
C LYS A 489 -32.44 -43.21 -4.95
N GLY A 490 -31.86 -42.03 -5.00
CA GLY A 490 -30.63 -41.79 -5.75
C GLY A 490 -30.49 -40.35 -6.22
N ALA A 491 -29.62 -40.15 -7.20
CA ALA A 491 -29.41 -38.86 -7.87
C ALA A 491 -29.80 -38.98 -9.35
N ARG A 492 -30.67 -38.13 -9.80
CA ARG A 492 -31.12 -38.07 -11.21
C ARG A 492 -30.08 -37.25 -12.00
N VAL A 493 -29.64 -37.76 -13.14
CA VAL A 493 -28.78 -37.03 -14.07
C VAL A 493 -29.57 -35.89 -14.70
N THR A 494 -29.09 -34.66 -14.53
CA THR A 494 -29.73 -33.46 -15.07
C THR A 494 -28.99 -32.88 -16.28
N GLN A 495 -27.69 -33.15 -16.38
CA GLN A 495 -26.84 -32.68 -17.48
C GLN A 495 -25.65 -33.64 -17.65
N ILE A 496 -25.20 -33.83 -18.86
CA ILE A 496 -23.94 -34.48 -19.22
C ILE A 496 -22.98 -33.36 -19.63
N LEU A 497 -21.80 -33.31 -19.00
CA LEU A 497 -20.80 -32.28 -19.27
C LEU A 497 -19.93 -32.71 -20.47
N PRO A 498 -19.49 -31.76 -21.34
CA PRO A 498 -18.88 -32.10 -22.64
C PRO A 498 -17.50 -32.77 -22.55
N ASP A 499 -16.79 -32.66 -21.42
CA ASP A 499 -15.37 -33.05 -21.35
C ASP A 499 -15.11 -34.40 -20.65
N GLY A 500 -16.03 -35.34 -20.73
CA GLY A 500 -15.82 -36.64 -20.09
C GLY A 500 -16.61 -37.78 -20.71
N ASP A 501 -16.17 -39.01 -20.45
CA ASP A 501 -16.86 -40.22 -20.91
C ASP A 501 -18.03 -40.57 -19.97
N ALA A 502 -19.21 -40.08 -20.34
CA ALA A 502 -20.48 -40.47 -19.75
C ALA A 502 -21.40 -41.14 -20.79
N SER A 503 -20.83 -41.73 -21.83
CA SER A 503 -21.56 -42.31 -22.96
C SER A 503 -22.61 -43.37 -22.58
N ALA A 504 -22.45 -44.00 -21.41
CA ALA A 504 -23.41 -44.94 -20.85
C ALA A 504 -24.61 -44.31 -20.12
N LEU A 505 -24.59 -42.99 -19.88
CA LEU A 505 -25.61 -42.26 -19.12
C LEU A 505 -26.44 -41.35 -20.01
N ARG A 506 -27.72 -41.17 -19.65
CA ARG A 506 -28.64 -40.24 -20.31
C ARG A 506 -29.23 -39.28 -19.30
N ILE A 507 -29.59 -38.10 -19.78
CA ILE A 507 -30.35 -37.16 -18.95
C ILE A 507 -31.67 -37.84 -18.53
N GLY A 508 -31.93 -37.83 -17.25
CA GLY A 508 -33.09 -38.52 -16.66
C GLY A 508 -32.74 -39.82 -15.96
N ASP A 509 -31.60 -40.43 -16.22
CA ASP A 509 -31.17 -41.65 -15.51
C ASP A 509 -31.04 -41.37 -14.00
N VAL A 510 -31.34 -42.39 -13.22
CA VAL A 510 -31.22 -42.36 -11.77
C VAL A 510 -30.07 -43.21 -11.32
N VAL A 511 -29.00 -42.58 -10.86
CA VAL A 511 -27.85 -43.26 -10.25
C VAL A 511 -28.25 -43.65 -8.83
N THR A 512 -28.31 -44.94 -8.61
CA THR A 512 -28.49 -45.60 -7.30
C THR A 512 -27.17 -46.19 -6.86
N LYS A 513 -27.01 -46.69 -5.67
CA LYS A 513 -25.77 -47.34 -5.24
C LYS A 513 -25.15 -48.23 -6.30
#